data_e4d9b4662c232e97a95fe7c0be870130
#
_entry.id   e4d9b4662c232e97a95fe7c0be870130
#
_cell.length_a   1.000
_cell.length_b   1.000
_cell.length_c   1.000
_cell.angle_alpha   90.00
_cell.angle_beta   90.00
_cell.angle_gamma   90.00
#
_symmetry.space_group_name_H-M   'P 1'
#
loop_
_entity.id
_entity.type
_entity.pdbx_description
1 polymer ?
#
loop_
_entity_poly.entity_id
_entity_poly.type
_entity_poly.pdbx_seq_one_letter_code
_entity_poly.pdbx_strand_id
1 'polypeptide(L)'
;MKERTMTLACGALCALVFVSALFTPGQARGTAFAEPADATELPVLMVDPTPTLTASPVPTVSPYPGWTEEEVEMLACAIYQEAGGDACCDLCRHRVGDVILNRMEDDRFPNTVEEVLTAYRQYGRFYWTGVVWPDRAVKPGEAHAVARAWETARDVLSGEHSDLYGQGYIYQAEFEQGADVIYCEDCGIYFGR
;
A
#
# COMPACT_ATOMS: atom_id res chain seq x y z
N MET A 1 2.64 43.94 34.42
CA MET A 1 2.99 42.80 35.24
C MET A 1 1.71 41.97 35.38
N LYS A 2 1.63 40.80 34.66
CA LYS A 2 0.62 39.77 34.81
C LYS A 2 1.32 38.43 34.68
N GLU A 3 1.47 37.76 35.78
CA GLU A 3 2.04 36.40 35.87
C GLU A 3 1.11 35.42 35.17
N ARG A 4 1.66 34.57 34.31
CA ARG A 4 0.96 33.42 33.76
C ARG A 4 1.48 32.15 34.43
N THR A 5 0.62 31.60 35.23
CA THR A 5 0.79 30.33 35.95
C THR A 5 0.88 29.19 34.99
N MET A 6 1.98 28.46 35.05
CA MET A 6 2.26 27.25 34.31
C MET A 6 1.62 26.07 35.03
N THR A 7 0.62 25.44 34.43
CA THR A 7 -0.01 24.23 34.95
C THR A 7 0.68 23.01 34.32
N LEU A 8 1.49 22.30 35.11
CA LEU A 8 1.98 20.98 34.77
C LEU A 8 0.83 19.97 34.91
N ALA A 9 0.47 19.29 33.84
CA ALA A 9 -0.37 18.10 33.88
C ALA A 9 0.48 16.85 33.87
N CYS A 10 0.27 16.08 34.93
CA CYS A 10 0.97 14.89 35.34
C CYS A 10 0.63 13.70 34.41
N GLY A 11 1.66 12.89 34.09
CA GLY A 11 1.56 11.70 33.26
C GLY A 11 0.70 10.59 33.85
N ALA A 12 0.03 9.89 32.99
CA ALA A 12 -0.63 8.62 33.28
C ALA A 12 0.24 7.46 32.80
N LEU A 13 0.71 6.70 33.76
CA LEU A 13 1.45 5.46 33.65
C LEU A 13 0.48 4.34 33.21
N CYS A 14 0.55 3.83 32.00
CA CYS A 14 -0.16 2.61 31.61
C CYS A 14 0.68 1.38 31.91
N ALA A 15 0.22 0.61 32.88
CA ALA A 15 0.79 -0.67 33.27
C ALA A 15 0.46 -1.76 32.23
N LEU A 16 1.51 -2.42 31.74
CA LEU A 16 1.43 -3.62 30.91
C LEU A 16 1.06 -4.83 31.81
N VAL A 17 -0.09 -5.43 31.57
CA VAL A 17 -0.50 -6.71 32.16
C VAL A 17 -0.10 -7.83 31.17
N PHE A 18 0.93 -8.57 31.49
CA PHE A 18 1.27 -9.84 30.83
C PHE A 18 0.36 -10.95 31.37
N VAL A 19 -0.49 -11.50 30.51
CA VAL A 19 -1.21 -12.75 30.78
C VAL A 19 -0.43 -13.88 30.11
N SER A 20 0.28 -14.67 30.91
CA SER A 20 0.91 -15.91 30.49
C SER A 20 -0.12 -17.03 30.50
N ALA A 21 -0.54 -17.52 29.33
CA ALA A 21 -1.33 -18.73 29.18
C ALA A 21 -0.39 -19.94 29.14
N LEU A 22 -0.44 -20.75 30.18
CA LEU A 22 0.22 -22.05 30.28
C LEU A 22 -0.56 -23.07 29.41
N PHE A 23 0.08 -23.55 28.36
CA PHE A 23 -0.42 -24.63 27.52
C PHE A 23 0.12 -25.95 28.06
N THR A 24 -0.78 -26.82 28.55
CA THR A 24 -0.47 -28.21 28.93
C THR A 24 -0.69 -29.14 27.71
N PRO A 25 0.28 -30.01 27.37
CA PRO A 25 0.08 -30.97 26.30
C PRO A 25 -0.72 -32.19 26.81
N GLY A 26 -1.92 -32.39 26.24
CA GLY A 26 -2.71 -33.59 26.44
C GLY A 26 -2.17 -34.77 25.63
N GLN A 27 -1.85 -35.86 26.33
CA GLN A 27 -1.51 -37.14 25.75
C GLN A 27 -2.77 -37.79 25.18
N ALA A 28 -2.78 -38.07 23.87
CA ALA A 28 -3.79 -38.98 23.25
C ALA A 28 -3.18 -40.37 23.07
N ARG A 29 -3.85 -41.37 23.71
CA ARG A 29 -3.56 -42.80 23.65
C ARG A 29 -3.85 -43.34 22.24
N GLY A 30 -2.90 -44.15 21.75
CA GLY A 30 -3.06 -44.90 20.52
C GLY A 30 -4.12 -46.00 20.63
N THR A 31 -4.86 -46.17 19.56
CA THR A 31 -5.58 -47.40 19.22
C THR A 31 -5.00 -47.94 17.92
N ALA A 32 -4.37 -49.09 18.06
CA ALA A 32 -3.91 -49.90 16.93
C ALA A 32 -5.10 -50.42 16.15
N PHE A 33 -5.17 -50.15 14.86
CA PHE A 33 -6.03 -50.87 13.94
C PHE A 33 -5.18 -51.73 13.00
N ALA A 34 -5.64 -52.98 12.87
CA ALA A 34 -5.00 -54.03 12.12
C ALA A 34 -5.03 -53.77 10.62
N GLU A 35 -3.95 -54.16 10.00
CA GLU A 35 -3.73 -54.24 8.57
C GLU A 35 -4.57 -55.34 7.94
N PRO A 36 -5.27 -55.14 6.80
CA PRO A 36 -5.61 -56.19 5.89
C PRO A 36 -4.67 -56.21 4.69
N ALA A 37 -4.19 -57.40 4.42
CA ALA A 37 -3.29 -57.79 3.35
C ALA A 37 -3.87 -57.61 1.95
N ASP A 38 -2.95 -57.40 1.02
CA ASP A 38 -2.97 -57.84 -0.38
C ASP A 38 -4.01 -57.20 -1.32
N ALA A 39 -3.56 -56.17 -2.05
CA ALA A 39 -4.16 -55.81 -3.33
C ALA A 39 -3.04 -55.62 -4.37
N THR A 40 -3.05 -56.52 -5.32
CA THR A 40 -2.24 -56.63 -6.53
C THR A 40 -1.95 -55.27 -7.19
N GLU A 41 -0.70 -54.86 -7.23
CA GLU A 41 -0.23 -53.70 -7.99
C GLU A 41 -0.44 -53.91 -9.49
N LEU A 42 -1.33 -53.12 -10.08
CA LEU A 42 -1.35 -52.88 -11.52
C LEU A 42 -0.23 -51.90 -11.89
N PRO A 43 0.50 -52.09 -12.97
CA PRO A 43 1.54 -51.16 -13.37
C PRO A 43 0.93 -49.83 -13.78
N VAL A 44 1.22 -48.78 -12.98
CA VAL A 44 0.92 -47.42 -13.35
C VAL A 44 1.86 -47.00 -14.48
N LEU A 45 1.29 -46.84 -15.67
CA LEU A 45 1.96 -46.14 -16.77
C LEU A 45 2.27 -44.73 -16.31
N MET A 46 3.57 -44.47 -16.04
CA MET A 46 4.05 -43.09 -15.84
C MET A 46 3.89 -42.38 -17.20
N VAL A 47 2.85 -41.56 -17.27
CA VAL A 47 2.74 -40.52 -18.30
C VAL A 47 3.63 -39.38 -17.85
N ASP A 48 4.75 -39.16 -18.55
CA ASP A 48 5.60 -37.99 -18.37
C ASP A 48 4.72 -36.73 -18.50
N PRO A 49 4.79 -35.80 -17.54
CA PRO A 49 4.06 -34.53 -17.68
C PRO A 49 4.64 -33.77 -18.86
N THR A 50 3.89 -33.71 -19.96
CA THR A 50 4.18 -32.83 -21.08
C THR A 50 4.38 -31.40 -20.49
N PRO A 51 5.49 -30.71 -20.74
CA PRO A 51 5.69 -29.37 -20.26
C PRO A 51 4.58 -28.49 -20.83
N THR A 52 3.68 -28.07 -19.96
CA THR A 52 2.68 -27.04 -20.27
C THR A 52 3.46 -25.77 -20.55
N LEU A 53 3.50 -25.34 -21.81
CA LEU A 53 4.03 -24.04 -22.18
C LEU A 53 3.21 -23.01 -21.42
N THR A 54 3.76 -22.46 -20.34
CA THR A 54 3.22 -21.30 -19.66
C THR A 54 3.22 -20.17 -20.70
N ALA A 55 2.04 -19.79 -21.17
CA ALA A 55 1.91 -18.65 -22.07
C ALA A 55 2.53 -17.45 -21.34
N SER A 56 3.57 -16.88 -21.95
CA SER A 56 4.12 -15.59 -21.52
C SER A 56 2.97 -14.59 -21.51
N PRO A 57 2.79 -13.79 -20.46
CA PRO A 57 1.70 -12.80 -20.43
C PRO A 57 1.85 -11.91 -21.66
N VAL A 58 0.82 -11.88 -22.50
CA VAL A 58 0.72 -10.94 -23.61
C VAL A 58 0.70 -9.56 -22.95
N PRO A 59 1.58 -8.61 -23.34
CA PRO A 59 1.53 -7.28 -22.78
C PRO A 59 0.15 -6.68 -23.07
N THR A 60 -0.62 -6.47 -22.01
CA THR A 60 -1.92 -5.80 -22.07
C THR A 60 -1.64 -4.35 -22.40
N VAL A 61 -2.09 -3.89 -23.59
CA VAL A 61 -1.99 -2.47 -23.94
C VAL A 61 -2.85 -1.71 -22.95
N SER A 62 -2.22 -0.85 -22.15
CA SER A 62 -2.94 0.03 -21.23
C SER A 62 -3.93 0.91 -22.01
N PRO A 63 -5.18 1.08 -21.55
CA PRO A 63 -6.10 2.05 -22.11
C PRO A 63 -5.64 3.50 -21.89
N TYR A 64 -4.59 3.71 -21.09
CA TYR A 64 -4.03 5.03 -20.75
C TYR A 64 -2.79 5.28 -21.62
N PRO A 65 -2.83 6.22 -22.59
CA PRO A 65 -1.73 6.48 -23.48
C PRO A 65 -0.45 6.84 -22.71
N GLY A 66 0.60 6.06 -22.93
CA GLY A 66 1.91 6.30 -22.32
C GLY A 66 2.15 5.60 -20.97
N TRP A 67 1.14 4.93 -20.39
CA TRP A 67 1.25 4.25 -19.11
C TRP A 67 0.94 2.75 -19.22
N THR A 68 1.66 1.95 -18.46
CA THR A 68 1.40 0.51 -18.33
C THR A 68 0.39 0.24 -17.22
N GLU A 69 -0.30 -0.91 -17.26
CA GLU A 69 -1.18 -1.34 -16.16
C GLU A 69 -0.42 -1.48 -14.84
N GLU A 70 0.87 -1.84 -14.89
CA GLU A 70 1.72 -1.96 -13.71
C GLU A 70 1.98 -0.58 -13.07
N GLU A 71 2.22 0.46 -13.86
CA GLU A 71 2.37 1.84 -13.36
C GLU A 71 1.06 2.36 -12.77
N VAL A 72 -0.09 2.05 -13.40
CA VAL A 72 -1.41 2.38 -12.82
C VAL A 72 -1.59 1.69 -11.47
N GLU A 73 -1.24 0.41 -11.37
CA GLU A 73 -1.32 -0.34 -10.11
C GLU A 73 -0.41 0.23 -9.04
N MET A 74 0.84 0.55 -9.38
CA MET A 74 1.79 1.15 -8.45
C MET A 74 1.29 2.50 -7.93
N LEU A 75 0.77 3.36 -8.80
CA LEU A 75 0.19 4.64 -8.40
C LEU A 75 -1.04 4.44 -7.51
N ALA A 76 -1.95 3.52 -7.86
CA ALA A 76 -3.11 3.21 -7.02
C ALA A 76 -2.71 2.69 -5.64
N CYS A 77 -1.69 1.83 -5.58
CA CYS A 77 -1.14 1.33 -4.32
C CYS A 77 -0.60 2.46 -3.44
N ALA A 78 0.12 3.42 -4.03
CA ALA A 78 0.65 4.58 -3.32
C ALA A 78 -0.47 5.51 -2.82
N ILE A 79 -1.45 5.83 -3.67
CA ILE A 79 -2.62 6.64 -3.29
C ILE A 79 -3.38 5.97 -2.14
N TYR A 80 -3.59 4.65 -2.20
CA TYR A 80 -4.23 3.91 -1.11
C TYR A 80 -3.39 3.94 0.18
N GLN A 81 -2.07 3.83 0.07
CA GLN A 81 -1.18 3.86 1.23
C GLN A 81 -1.24 5.21 1.95
N GLU A 82 -1.24 6.31 1.20
CA GLU A 82 -1.13 7.69 1.71
C GLU A 82 -2.50 8.32 2.04
N ALA A 83 -3.51 8.05 1.21
CA ALA A 83 -4.83 8.68 1.29
C ALA A 83 -6.00 7.68 1.18
N GLY A 84 -5.81 6.42 1.55
CA GLY A 84 -6.80 5.36 1.38
C GLY A 84 -7.95 5.37 2.39
N GLY A 85 -7.85 6.09 3.50
CA GLY A 85 -8.89 6.13 4.52
C GLY A 85 -10.22 6.72 4.01
N ASP A 86 -11.35 6.21 4.51
CA ASP A 86 -12.70 6.70 4.11
C ASP A 86 -12.93 8.19 4.43
N ALA A 87 -12.26 8.72 5.46
CA ALA A 87 -12.31 10.13 5.80
C ALA A 87 -11.54 11.02 4.79
N CYS A 88 -10.64 10.44 4.02
CA CYS A 88 -9.86 11.20 3.05
C CYS A 88 -10.72 11.59 1.84
N CYS A 89 -10.70 12.87 1.46
CA CYS A 89 -11.46 13.38 0.34
C CYS A 89 -10.80 13.02 -1.01
N ASP A 90 -11.59 13.01 -2.09
CA ASP A 90 -11.08 12.67 -3.42
C ASP A 90 -10.05 13.68 -3.91
N LEU A 91 -10.23 14.97 -3.62
CA LEU A 91 -9.23 15.99 -3.94
C LEU A 91 -7.86 15.67 -3.35
N CYS A 92 -7.81 15.19 -2.10
CA CYS A 92 -6.55 14.77 -1.49
C CYS A 92 -5.90 13.58 -2.19
N ARG A 93 -6.70 12.61 -2.66
CA ARG A 93 -6.20 11.47 -3.41
C ARG A 93 -5.57 11.91 -4.73
N HIS A 94 -6.22 12.81 -5.46
CA HIS A 94 -5.66 13.41 -6.67
C HIS A 94 -4.38 14.17 -6.37
N ARG A 95 -4.34 14.97 -5.31
CA ARG A 95 -3.12 15.69 -4.88
C ARG A 95 -1.95 14.78 -4.58
N VAL A 96 -2.19 13.62 -3.94
CA VAL A 96 -1.15 12.60 -3.73
C VAL A 96 -0.61 12.08 -5.06
N GLY A 97 -1.50 11.78 -6.02
CA GLY A 97 -1.11 11.35 -7.36
C GLY A 97 -0.29 12.41 -8.09
N ASP A 98 -0.75 13.66 -8.06
CA ASP A 98 -0.08 14.78 -8.72
C ASP A 98 1.30 15.08 -8.12
N VAL A 99 1.47 14.95 -6.80
CA VAL A 99 2.79 15.07 -6.17
C VAL A 99 3.76 14.00 -6.69
N ILE A 100 3.30 12.79 -6.91
CA ILE A 100 4.13 11.72 -7.49
C ILE A 100 4.56 12.09 -8.91
N LEU A 101 3.62 12.56 -9.75
CA LEU A 101 3.92 13.00 -11.12
C LEU A 101 4.84 14.25 -11.14
N ASN A 102 4.59 15.24 -10.29
CA ASN A 102 5.45 16.41 -10.16
C ASN A 102 6.89 16.02 -9.79
N ARG A 103 7.07 14.99 -8.93
CA ARG A 103 8.40 14.47 -8.61
C ARG A 103 9.08 13.87 -9.81
N MET A 104 8.36 13.12 -10.66
CA MET A 104 8.92 12.54 -11.88
C MET A 104 9.36 13.60 -12.89
N GLU A 105 8.75 14.78 -12.86
CA GLU A 105 9.10 15.92 -13.72
C GLU A 105 10.22 16.81 -13.14
N ASP A 106 10.56 16.63 -11.87
CA ASP A 106 11.56 17.45 -11.16
C ASP A 106 12.93 16.75 -11.15
N ASP A 107 13.96 17.41 -11.65
CA ASP A 107 15.34 16.89 -11.79
C ASP A 107 15.96 16.37 -10.47
N ARG A 108 15.37 16.69 -9.31
CA ARG A 108 15.82 16.22 -7.99
C ARG A 108 15.37 14.81 -7.67
N PHE A 109 14.46 14.25 -8.46
CA PHE A 109 13.85 12.93 -8.23
C PHE A 109 14.05 12.01 -9.44
N PRO A 110 13.89 10.71 -9.27
CA PRO A 110 13.78 9.79 -10.39
C PRO A 110 12.58 10.11 -11.29
N ASN A 111 12.62 9.63 -12.54
CA ASN A 111 11.62 9.95 -13.55
C ASN A 111 10.66 8.79 -13.88
N THR A 112 10.59 7.76 -13.03
CA THR A 112 9.64 6.66 -13.14
C THR A 112 8.81 6.53 -11.87
N VAL A 113 7.57 6.03 -12.01
CA VAL A 113 6.67 5.81 -10.85
C VAL A 113 7.36 4.91 -9.82
N GLU A 114 7.92 3.78 -10.25
CA GLU A 114 8.55 2.82 -9.36
C GLU A 114 9.71 3.43 -8.57
N GLU A 115 10.62 4.13 -9.25
CA GLU A 115 11.79 4.71 -8.60
C GLU A 115 11.42 5.85 -7.65
N VAL A 116 10.44 6.68 -7.99
CA VAL A 116 9.92 7.73 -7.07
C VAL A 116 9.33 7.08 -5.83
N LEU A 117 8.53 6.03 -5.98
CA LEU A 117 7.85 5.36 -4.86
C LEU A 117 8.82 4.55 -3.99
N THR A 118 9.86 3.97 -4.58
CA THR A 118 10.87 3.17 -3.85
C THR A 118 12.05 3.99 -3.36
N ALA A 119 12.10 5.31 -3.63
CA ALA A 119 13.16 6.18 -3.13
C ALA A 119 13.22 6.19 -1.60
N TYR A 120 14.44 6.29 -1.07
CA TYR A 120 14.69 6.21 0.37
C TYR A 120 13.86 7.23 1.17
N ARG A 121 13.05 6.73 2.12
CA ARG A 121 12.18 7.50 3.02
C ARG A 121 11.11 8.37 2.35
N GLN A 122 10.70 8.07 1.10
CA GLN A 122 9.66 8.85 0.43
C GLN A 122 8.26 8.30 0.70
N TYR A 123 8.05 7.00 0.46
CA TYR A 123 6.73 6.35 0.58
C TYR A 123 6.78 5.15 1.53
N GLY A 124 6.90 5.41 2.81
CA GLY A 124 6.80 4.43 3.88
C GLY A 124 7.71 3.21 3.65
N ARG A 125 7.10 2.03 3.52
CA ARG A 125 7.82 0.75 3.40
C ARG A 125 8.32 0.42 1.99
N PHE A 126 7.86 1.11 0.95
CA PHE A 126 8.14 0.74 -0.44
C PHE A 126 9.63 0.66 -0.77
N TYR A 127 10.45 1.45 -0.10
CA TYR A 127 11.91 1.32 -0.22
C TYR A 127 12.41 -0.09 0.12
N TRP A 128 11.77 -0.80 1.05
CA TRP A 128 12.22 -2.10 1.52
C TRP A 128 11.52 -3.28 0.82
N THR A 129 10.28 -3.09 0.38
CA THR A 129 9.41 -4.16 -0.11
C THR A 129 9.13 -4.11 -1.60
N GLY A 130 9.57 -3.04 -2.30
CA GLY A 130 8.98 -2.66 -3.57
C GLY A 130 7.55 -2.13 -3.37
N VAL A 131 6.91 -1.73 -4.46
CA VAL A 131 5.52 -1.23 -4.42
C VAL A 131 4.58 -2.43 -4.37
N VAL A 132 4.08 -2.73 -3.17
CA VAL A 132 3.17 -3.85 -2.94
C VAL A 132 2.00 -3.40 -2.07
N TRP A 133 0.81 -3.88 -2.38
CA TRP A 133 -0.39 -3.61 -1.60
C TRP A 133 -0.19 -4.03 -0.14
N PRO A 134 -0.61 -3.19 0.83
CA PRO A 134 -0.56 -3.60 2.23
C PRO A 134 -1.58 -4.69 2.52
N ASP A 135 -1.30 -5.58 3.47
CA ASP A 135 -2.16 -6.72 3.84
C ASP A 135 -3.60 -6.30 4.19
N ARG A 136 -3.79 -5.06 4.65
CA ARG A 136 -5.12 -4.52 4.93
C ARG A 136 -5.97 -4.37 3.66
N ALA A 137 -5.37 -4.11 2.49
CA ALA A 137 -6.08 -3.86 1.25
C ALA A 137 -6.95 -5.04 0.78
N VAL A 138 -6.59 -6.28 1.16
CA VAL A 138 -7.36 -7.48 0.81
C VAL A 138 -8.53 -7.74 1.76
N LYS A 139 -8.72 -6.95 2.81
CA LYS A 139 -9.84 -7.11 3.74
C LYS A 139 -11.14 -6.61 3.11
N PRO A 140 -12.28 -7.29 3.33
CA PRO A 140 -13.56 -6.90 2.74
C PRO A 140 -13.98 -5.45 3.04
N GLY A 141 -13.63 -4.92 4.22
CA GLY A 141 -13.92 -3.54 4.60
C GLY A 141 -13.13 -2.47 3.85
N GLU A 142 -12.05 -2.86 3.17
CA GLU A 142 -11.17 -1.93 2.45
C GLU A 142 -11.48 -1.87 0.93
N ALA A 143 -12.36 -2.72 0.44
CA ALA A 143 -12.65 -2.84 -1.01
C ALA A 143 -13.05 -1.50 -1.64
N HIS A 144 -13.82 -0.67 -0.93
CA HIS A 144 -14.23 0.65 -1.41
C HIS A 144 -13.04 1.62 -1.48
N ALA A 145 -12.19 1.66 -0.46
CA ALA A 145 -10.99 2.49 -0.44
C ALA A 145 -9.98 2.10 -1.53
N VAL A 146 -9.81 0.79 -1.76
CA VAL A 146 -8.99 0.26 -2.87
C VAL A 146 -9.56 0.68 -4.23
N ALA A 147 -10.88 0.53 -4.43
CA ALA A 147 -11.53 0.92 -5.69
C ALA A 147 -11.35 2.42 -5.99
N ARG A 148 -11.51 3.28 -4.98
CA ARG A 148 -11.27 4.73 -5.11
C ARG A 148 -9.82 5.07 -5.44
N ALA A 149 -8.86 4.36 -4.88
CA ALA A 149 -7.46 4.56 -5.21
C ALA A 149 -7.15 4.20 -6.67
N TRP A 150 -7.73 3.10 -7.17
CA TRP A 150 -7.63 2.71 -8.58
C TRP A 150 -8.28 3.73 -9.52
N GLU A 151 -9.47 4.23 -9.17
CA GLU A 151 -10.17 5.28 -9.92
C GLU A 151 -9.31 6.54 -10.00
N THR A 152 -8.85 7.06 -8.86
CA THR A 152 -7.98 8.23 -8.82
C THR A 152 -6.67 8.04 -9.61
N ALA A 153 -6.03 6.87 -9.53
CA ALA A 153 -4.82 6.62 -10.32
C ALA A 153 -5.08 6.71 -11.82
N ARG A 154 -6.22 6.18 -12.28
CA ARG A 154 -6.62 6.28 -13.68
C ARG A 154 -6.92 7.72 -14.10
N ASP A 155 -7.65 8.46 -13.27
CA ASP A 155 -7.97 9.87 -13.51
C ASP A 155 -6.69 10.70 -13.67
N VAL A 156 -5.78 10.60 -12.72
CA VAL A 156 -4.49 11.32 -12.73
C VAL A 156 -3.68 10.98 -13.98
N LEU A 157 -3.58 9.70 -14.35
CA LEU A 157 -2.81 9.26 -15.53
C LEU A 157 -3.53 9.55 -16.86
N SER A 158 -4.84 9.79 -16.85
CA SER A 158 -5.58 10.26 -18.02
C SER A 158 -5.57 11.78 -18.19
N GLY A 159 -4.98 12.50 -17.25
CA GLY A 159 -4.86 13.97 -17.28
C GLY A 159 -5.89 14.71 -16.44
N GLU A 160 -6.70 14.01 -15.63
CA GLU A 160 -7.59 14.64 -14.66
C GLU A 160 -6.81 14.94 -13.37
N HIS A 161 -6.15 16.08 -13.36
CA HIS A 161 -5.28 16.51 -12.27
C HIS A 161 -6.01 17.39 -11.25
N SER A 162 -5.41 17.48 -10.06
CA SER A 162 -5.77 18.49 -9.05
C SER A 162 -5.13 19.85 -9.37
N ASP A 163 -5.33 20.79 -8.44
CA ASP A 163 -4.70 22.10 -8.45
C ASP A 163 -3.19 22.10 -8.16
N LEU A 164 -2.57 20.94 -7.94
CA LEU A 164 -1.14 20.84 -7.60
C LEU A 164 -0.25 20.40 -8.78
N TYR A 165 -0.82 19.77 -9.81
CA TYR A 165 -0.04 19.30 -10.96
C TYR A 165 0.61 20.45 -11.71
N GLY A 166 1.87 20.30 -12.06
CA GLY A 166 2.66 21.33 -12.74
C GLY A 166 2.96 22.59 -11.93
N GLN A 167 2.53 22.62 -10.65
CA GLN A 167 2.77 23.77 -9.74
C GLN A 167 4.03 23.59 -8.86
N GLY A 168 4.77 22.49 -9.06
CA GLY A 168 5.98 22.19 -8.30
C GLY A 168 5.75 21.73 -6.86
N TYR A 169 4.54 21.29 -6.52
CA TYR A 169 4.25 20.63 -5.24
C TYR A 169 4.85 19.23 -5.24
N ILE A 170 5.88 19.03 -4.42
CA ILE A 170 6.66 17.79 -4.34
C ILE A 170 6.74 17.22 -2.93
N TYR A 171 6.28 17.97 -1.93
CA TYR A 171 6.21 17.52 -0.55
C TYR A 171 4.80 17.13 -0.17
N GLN A 172 4.67 15.99 0.52
CA GLN A 172 3.46 15.57 1.24
C GLN A 172 3.88 14.96 2.57
N ALA A 173 3.25 15.36 3.66
CA ALA A 173 3.56 14.89 5.00
C ALA A 173 2.43 15.17 6.00
N GLU A 174 2.53 14.61 7.20
CA GLU A 174 1.69 14.96 8.34
C GLU A 174 2.12 16.29 9.02
N PHE A 175 3.09 16.99 8.46
CA PHE A 175 3.62 18.26 8.96
C PHE A 175 4.08 19.15 7.80
N GLU A 176 4.18 20.45 8.04
CA GLU A 176 4.56 21.44 7.02
C GLU A 176 5.97 21.20 6.50
N GLN A 177 6.12 21.13 5.18
CA GLN A 177 7.39 21.06 4.46
C GLN A 177 7.34 21.95 3.22
N GLY A 178 8.50 22.55 2.88
CA GLY A 178 8.60 23.39 1.70
C GLY A 178 7.99 24.77 1.86
N ALA A 179 7.51 25.35 0.75
CA ALA A 179 6.89 26.65 0.66
C ALA A 179 5.42 26.52 0.19
N ASP A 180 4.67 27.62 0.32
CA ASP A 180 3.26 27.71 -0.14
C ASP A 180 2.39 26.49 0.27
N VAL A 181 2.49 26.13 1.54
CA VAL A 181 1.91 24.91 2.09
C VAL A 181 0.39 24.95 2.06
N ILE A 182 -0.24 23.87 1.56
CA ILE A 182 -1.68 23.65 1.58
C ILE A 182 -1.96 22.51 2.56
N TYR A 183 -2.91 22.70 3.46
CA TYR A 183 -3.36 21.69 4.41
C TYR A 183 -4.73 21.13 4.03
N CYS A 184 -4.87 19.81 4.04
CA CYS A 184 -6.15 19.13 3.92
C CYS A 184 -6.67 18.73 5.30
N GLU A 185 -7.72 19.38 5.76
CA GLU A 185 -8.31 19.13 7.10
C GLU A 185 -8.87 17.71 7.22
N ASP A 186 -9.48 17.17 6.16
CA ASP A 186 -10.11 15.85 6.16
C ASP A 186 -9.07 14.70 6.31
N CYS A 187 -7.88 14.88 5.75
CA CYS A 187 -6.86 13.84 5.67
C CYS A 187 -5.68 14.08 6.62
N GLY A 188 -5.53 15.29 7.14
CA GLY A 188 -4.38 15.68 7.95
C GLY A 188 -3.07 15.78 7.17
N ILE A 189 -3.12 15.94 5.84
CA ILE A 189 -1.96 15.96 4.96
C ILE A 189 -1.63 17.39 4.57
N TYR A 190 -0.35 17.74 4.67
CA TYR A 190 0.22 18.97 4.16
C TYR A 190 0.86 18.72 2.81
N PHE A 191 0.65 19.62 1.85
CA PHE A 191 1.30 19.64 0.54
C PHE A 191 2.11 20.91 0.41
N GLY A 192 3.38 20.80 -0.01
CA GLY A 192 4.29 21.93 -0.16
C GLY A 192 5.14 21.86 -1.44
N ARG A 193 5.70 22.99 -1.85
CA ARG A 193 6.59 23.09 -3.01
C ARG A 193 7.98 23.69 -2.68
#